data_5c11600c731b2697b664e2a6c46b1d75
#
_entry.id   5c11600c731b2697b664e2a6c46b1d75
#
_cell.length_a   1.000
_cell.length_b   1.000
_cell.length_c   1.000
_cell.angle_alpha   90.00
_cell.angle_beta   90.00
_cell.angle_gamma   90.00
#
_symmetry.space_group_name_H-M   'P 1'
#
loop_
_entity.id
_entity.type
_entity.pdbx_description
1 polymer ?
#
loop_
_entity_poly.entity_id
_entity_poly.type
_entity_poly.pdbx_seq_one_letter_code
_entity_poly.pdbx_strand_id
1 'polypeptide(L)'
;MGLFGLFLEFLEGKCYKKPMSETPKKPSKNDPLTILMKESDAYNHLDQIEKYVEGGQDLSVLPVQPVYLALRKLPLDKVAEYLPKFSKEQREVFMDIDLWQKDEIDVEHFTYWLQAYSLVEDEAVRADFVTSEQFLLFLKSRFNVWSFDAEDPNYPDHDNYFLTDDNQLLFEFDETFPYVDEVRSLIRHLYYEMGVENAYTFLFKMVSDSFSILQEEEYQLRKERMRDYGFVDYIDALEAENPFINIDFLNLFIQKKTAATGRIDEVSKNQNLHNSSLVAFKDHFKKVIDELLKVSDQKRADFLQFNFVRLINARLESQGSLKKGSVAMTRTGSQTKNLILLGFNYIKSTDHLKETPEEGLFTLFSFSDLYKIGNSLIKFNLKDLKKALAAHGFEGDKETFLGDYWSDFLDNSFDTPTKFHAPKDDSPKTIIEFEEYQMWIYKTKTLMALMPFASKFYETLSTLKEEGRLMDSYYLNYTVDDINFESLLLSNFANFYLSSFNENPSQNNGAKLGLTIDEYKAFSQGIVSPSEGKFILTPELFKKIQKFSETYGLNQVFDFNNYLQDLLKSQMEGYDIDSMSDEDFKHVGGPIILTLVKH
;
A
#
# COMPACT_ATOMS: atom_id res chain seq x y z
N MET A 1 -31.31 -8.64 17.82
CA MET A 1 -30.22 -7.89 17.16
C MET A 1 -29.34 -8.95 16.49
N GLY A 2 -29.30 -8.94 15.16
CA GLY A 2 -28.56 -9.94 14.39
C GLY A 2 -27.05 -9.68 14.39
N LEU A 3 -26.30 -10.61 13.85
CA LEU A 3 -24.84 -10.56 13.65
C LEU A 3 -24.34 -9.18 13.13
N PHE A 4 -25.16 -8.50 12.36
CA PHE A 4 -24.86 -7.16 11.80
C PHE A 4 -24.81 -6.05 12.88
N GLY A 5 -25.64 -6.13 13.92
CA GLY A 5 -25.55 -5.20 15.06
C GLY A 5 -24.23 -5.37 15.84
N LEU A 6 -23.77 -6.61 16.00
CA LEU A 6 -22.47 -6.92 16.61
C LEU A 6 -21.28 -6.46 15.74
N PHE A 7 -21.41 -6.56 14.42
CA PHE A 7 -20.44 -6.07 13.46
C PHE A 7 -20.28 -4.53 13.57
N LEU A 8 -21.36 -3.83 13.77
CA LEU A 8 -21.37 -2.36 13.86
C LEU A 8 -20.93 -1.85 15.23
N GLU A 9 -21.32 -2.51 16.32
CA GLU A 9 -20.80 -2.20 17.66
C GLU A 9 -19.28 -2.37 17.72
N PHE A 10 -18.76 -3.31 16.96
CA PHE A 10 -17.33 -3.52 16.80
C PHE A 10 -16.65 -2.41 15.98
N LEU A 11 -17.31 -1.94 14.90
CA LEU A 11 -16.81 -0.85 14.06
C LEU A 11 -16.77 0.49 14.79
N GLU A 12 -17.70 0.71 15.74
CA GLU A 12 -17.77 1.95 16.51
C GLU A 12 -16.80 2.01 17.71
N GLY A 13 -16.09 0.93 18.03
CA GLY A 13 -15.12 0.88 19.15
C GLY A 13 -15.76 1.08 20.53
N LYS A 14 -17.07 0.86 20.68
CA LYS A 14 -17.77 0.96 21.94
C LYS A 14 -17.46 -0.24 22.83
N CYS A 15 -16.36 -0.15 23.58
CA CYS A 15 -16.13 -1.02 24.73
C CYS A 15 -17.13 -0.71 25.84
N TYR A 16 -18.17 -1.50 25.96
CA TYR A 16 -19.01 -1.47 27.16
C TYR A 16 -18.21 -1.98 28.37
N LYS A 17 -17.86 -1.09 29.30
CA LYS A 17 -17.53 -1.46 30.66
C LYS A 17 -18.79 -1.97 31.35
N LYS A 18 -19.03 -3.29 31.37
CA LYS A 18 -20.00 -3.88 32.28
C LYS A 18 -19.43 -3.96 33.69
N PRO A 19 -20.25 -3.68 34.74
CA PRO A 19 -19.79 -3.85 36.10
C PRO A 19 -19.54 -5.35 36.42
N MET A 20 -18.44 -5.60 37.09
CA MET A 20 -18.02 -6.93 37.56
C MET A 20 -19.02 -7.48 38.57
N SER A 21 -19.93 -8.33 38.12
CA SER A 21 -20.53 -9.40 38.96
C SER A 21 -21.41 -10.28 38.07
N GLU A 22 -20.84 -11.21 37.35
CA GLU A 22 -21.55 -12.40 36.88
C GLU A 22 -20.53 -13.51 36.59
N THR A 23 -20.89 -14.74 36.98
CA THR A 23 -20.21 -16.00 36.73
C THR A 23 -19.65 -16.10 35.31
N PRO A 24 -18.50 -16.80 35.11
CA PRO A 24 -17.89 -16.89 33.78
C PRO A 24 -18.88 -17.57 32.80
N LYS A 25 -19.53 -16.74 31.98
CA LYS A 25 -20.24 -17.23 30.81
C LYS A 25 -19.18 -17.79 29.86
N LYS A 26 -19.43 -18.99 29.30
CA LYS A 26 -18.64 -19.51 28.19
C LYS A 26 -18.41 -18.36 27.19
N PRO A 27 -17.16 -18.07 26.78
CA PRO A 27 -16.89 -17.02 25.84
C PRO A 27 -17.75 -17.23 24.58
N SER A 28 -18.38 -16.18 24.09
CA SER A 28 -19.11 -16.26 22.84
C SER A 28 -18.11 -16.58 21.73
N LYS A 29 -18.50 -17.32 20.70
CA LYS A 29 -17.65 -17.66 19.55
C LYS A 29 -16.95 -16.43 18.92
N ASN A 30 -17.39 -15.23 19.25
CA ASN A 30 -16.93 -13.96 18.70
C ASN A 30 -15.83 -13.26 19.52
N ASP A 31 -15.69 -13.61 20.80
CA ASP A 31 -14.73 -12.93 21.69
C ASP A 31 -13.26 -13.09 21.26
N PRO A 32 -12.79 -14.28 20.90
CA PRO A 32 -11.42 -14.49 20.46
C PRO A 32 -11.05 -13.73 19.20
N LEU A 33 -12.00 -13.60 18.29
CA LEU A 33 -11.83 -12.94 17.00
C LEU A 33 -11.64 -11.43 17.12
N THR A 34 -12.46 -10.82 17.93
CA THR A 34 -12.38 -9.39 18.24
C THR A 34 -11.03 -9.04 18.84
N ILE A 35 -10.49 -9.96 19.60
CA ILE A 35 -9.23 -9.81 20.33
C ILE A 35 -8.01 -10.01 19.41
N LEU A 36 -8.01 -11.07 18.58
CA LEU A 36 -6.93 -11.38 17.65
C LEU A 36 -6.82 -10.35 16.49
N MET A 37 -7.86 -9.58 16.26
CA MET A 37 -7.89 -8.59 15.18
C MET A 37 -7.65 -7.14 15.63
N LYS A 38 -7.40 -6.89 16.91
CA LYS A 38 -6.95 -5.57 17.36
C LYS A 38 -5.53 -5.29 16.87
N GLU A 39 -5.40 -4.22 16.15
CA GLU A 39 -4.33 -3.87 15.24
C GLU A 39 -2.92 -3.73 15.80
N SER A 40 -2.73 -3.52 17.06
CA SER A 40 -1.45 -2.98 17.52
C SER A 40 -0.62 -3.93 18.34
N ASP A 41 -1.19 -5.06 18.72
CA ASP A 41 -0.55 -5.89 19.71
C ASP A 41 -0.44 -7.35 19.28
N ALA A 42 0.52 -7.61 18.40
CA ALA A 42 0.90 -8.98 18.10
C ALA A 42 1.35 -9.76 19.36
N TYR A 43 1.77 -9.05 20.42
CA TYR A 43 2.10 -9.65 21.71
C TYR A 43 0.85 -9.98 22.53
N ASN A 44 -0.19 -9.14 22.51
CA ASN A 44 -1.47 -9.46 23.16
C ASN A 44 -2.16 -10.67 22.52
N HIS A 45 -1.91 -10.93 21.27
CA HIS A 45 -2.42 -12.12 20.59
C HIS A 45 -1.77 -13.40 21.08
N LEU A 46 -0.46 -13.36 21.38
CA LEU A 46 0.25 -14.49 21.97
C LEU A 46 -0.26 -14.82 23.37
N ASP A 47 -0.35 -13.82 24.23
CA ASP A 47 -0.88 -13.97 25.60
C ASP A 47 -2.30 -14.55 25.63
N GLN A 48 -3.04 -14.34 24.56
CA GLN A 48 -4.41 -14.85 24.43
C GLN A 48 -4.44 -16.28 23.93
N ILE A 49 -3.63 -16.65 22.94
CA ILE A 49 -3.47 -18.03 22.52
C ILE A 49 -3.01 -18.86 23.73
N GLU A 50 -2.04 -18.38 24.49
CA GLU A 50 -1.57 -19.03 25.71
C GLU A 50 -2.70 -19.21 26.75
N LYS A 51 -3.47 -18.16 27.03
CA LYS A 51 -4.63 -18.24 27.93
C LYS A 51 -5.71 -19.20 27.44
N TYR A 52 -5.94 -19.28 26.12
CA TYR A 52 -6.87 -20.26 25.54
C TYR A 52 -6.36 -21.68 25.68
N VAL A 53 -5.08 -21.88 25.46
CA VAL A 53 -4.41 -23.17 25.64
C VAL A 53 -4.46 -23.61 27.10
N GLU A 54 -4.08 -22.72 28.03
CA GLU A 54 -4.14 -22.95 29.49
C GLU A 54 -5.58 -23.20 29.98
N GLY A 55 -6.55 -22.51 29.40
CA GLY A 55 -7.97 -22.67 29.69
C GLY A 55 -8.61 -23.93 29.06
N GLY A 56 -7.85 -24.71 28.30
CA GLY A 56 -8.35 -25.91 27.62
C GLY A 56 -9.41 -25.62 26.54
N GLN A 57 -9.38 -24.43 25.95
CA GLN A 57 -10.33 -24.01 24.93
C GLN A 57 -9.91 -24.51 23.54
N ASP A 58 -10.90 -24.78 22.70
CA ASP A 58 -10.69 -25.24 21.34
C ASP A 58 -10.18 -24.11 20.43
N LEU A 59 -8.98 -24.23 19.92
CA LEU A 59 -8.36 -23.27 19.01
C LEU A 59 -8.89 -23.36 17.57
N SER A 60 -9.62 -24.44 17.23
CA SER A 60 -10.21 -24.63 15.90
C SER A 60 -11.26 -23.56 15.55
N VAL A 61 -11.80 -22.86 16.55
CA VAL A 61 -12.76 -21.77 16.35
C VAL A 61 -12.10 -20.43 16.01
N LEU A 62 -10.77 -20.35 16.12
CA LEU A 62 -10.02 -19.12 15.87
C LEU A 62 -9.81 -18.89 14.37
N PRO A 63 -9.78 -17.62 13.92
CA PRO A 63 -9.52 -17.31 12.53
C PRO A 63 -8.07 -17.63 12.15
N VAL A 64 -7.91 -18.24 10.98
CA VAL A 64 -6.63 -18.75 10.50
C VAL A 64 -5.55 -17.68 10.42
N GLN A 65 -5.85 -16.54 9.80
CA GLN A 65 -4.83 -15.53 9.50
C GLN A 65 -4.20 -14.87 10.74
N PRO A 66 -4.96 -14.36 11.72
CA PRO A 66 -4.38 -13.83 12.94
C PRO A 66 -3.61 -14.88 13.76
N VAL A 67 -4.12 -16.11 13.80
CA VAL A 67 -3.46 -17.23 14.48
C VAL A 67 -2.12 -17.56 13.80
N TYR A 68 -2.10 -17.69 12.48
CA TYR A 68 -0.86 -17.86 11.73
C TYR A 68 0.18 -16.79 12.06
N LEU A 69 -0.22 -15.50 12.05
CA LEU A 69 0.69 -14.40 12.39
C LEU A 69 1.23 -14.48 13.81
N ALA A 70 0.44 -14.98 14.74
CA ALA A 70 0.85 -15.19 16.12
C ALA A 70 1.81 -16.39 16.23
N LEU A 71 1.48 -17.53 15.61
CA LEU A 71 2.34 -18.72 15.61
C LEU A 71 3.74 -18.44 15.06
N ARG A 72 3.83 -17.65 13.99
CA ARG A 72 5.11 -17.25 13.38
C ARG A 72 6.03 -16.42 14.28
N LYS A 73 5.57 -15.99 15.45
CA LYS A 73 6.35 -15.27 16.46
C LYS A 73 6.76 -16.13 17.65
N LEU A 74 6.19 -17.33 17.77
CA LEU A 74 6.53 -18.27 18.83
C LEU A 74 7.81 -19.05 18.50
N PRO A 75 8.54 -19.51 19.53
CA PRO A 75 9.57 -20.52 19.36
C PRO A 75 8.98 -21.82 18.81
N LEU A 76 9.78 -22.57 18.04
CA LEU A 76 9.32 -23.78 17.34
C LEU A 76 8.77 -24.87 18.27
N ASP A 77 9.35 -25.03 19.45
CA ASP A 77 8.88 -25.95 20.48
C ASP A 77 7.44 -25.63 20.94
N LYS A 78 7.14 -24.34 21.11
CA LYS A 78 5.78 -23.89 21.45
C LYS A 78 4.80 -24.08 20.27
N VAL A 79 5.26 -23.83 19.05
CA VAL A 79 4.43 -24.09 17.87
C VAL A 79 4.11 -25.58 17.77
N ALA A 80 5.08 -26.46 17.96
CA ALA A 80 4.89 -27.91 17.95
C ALA A 80 3.89 -28.37 19.03
N GLU A 81 3.94 -27.77 20.24
CA GLU A 81 2.98 -28.03 21.32
C GLU A 81 1.55 -27.61 20.96
N TYR A 82 1.39 -26.54 20.16
CA TYR A 82 0.07 -25.97 19.87
C TYR A 82 -0.56 -26.54 18.57
N LEU A 83 0.22 -27.03 17.63
CA LEU A 83 -0.28 -27.60 16.38
C LEU A 83 -1.38 -28.64 16.56
N PRO A 84 -1.32 -29.58 17.54
CA PRO A 84 -2.38 -30.55 17.78
C PRO A 84 -3.73 -29.95 18.21
N LYS A 85 -3.74 -28.69 18.64
CA LYS A 85 -4.96 -28.00 19.11
C LYS A 85 -5.73 -27.29 18.00
N PHE A 86 -5.17 -27.26 16.79
CA PHE A 86 -5.80 -26.71 15.59
C PHE A 86 -6.41 -27.84 14.75
N SER A 87 -7.45 -27.50 13.98
CA SER A 87 -8.00 -28.46 13.02
C SER A 87 -7.00 -28.76 11.89
N LYS A 88 -7.18 -29.90 11.21
CA LYS A 88 -6.38 -30.27 10.04
C LYS A 88 -6.43 -29.19 8.97
N GLU A 89 -7.61 -28.69 8.67
CA GLU A 89 -7.84 -27.65 7.67
C GLU A 89 -7.10 -26.35 8.02
N GLN A 90 -7.08 -25.95 9.30
CA GLN A 90 -6.31 -24.77 9.72
C GLN A 90 -4.82 -24.97 9.51
N ARG A 91 -4.30 -26.17 9.89
CA ARG A 91 -2.89 -26.51 9.71
C ARG A 91 -2.48 -26.52 8.24
N GLU A 92 -3.32 -27.07 7.36
CA GLU A 92 -3.09 -27.04 5.90
C GLU A 92 -3.02 -25.61 5.37
N VAL A 93 -3.92 -24.72 5.81
CA VAL A 93 -3.90 -23.31 5.40
C VAL A 93 -2.67 -22.56 5.93
N PHE A 94 -2.20 -22.87 7.15
CA PHE A 94 -0.94 -22.29 7.64
C PHE A 94 0.24 -22.64 6.72
N MET A 95 0.31 -23.90 6.29
CA MET A 95 1.35 -24.34 5.35
C MET A 95 1.19 -23.69 3.97
N ASP A 96 -0.06 -23.58 3.48
CA ASP A 96 -0.34 -22.93 2.20
C ASP A 96 0.09 -21.47 2.16
N ILE A 97 -0.02 -20.74 3.26
CA ILE A 97 0.43 -19.35 3.33
C ILE A 97 1.96 -19.28 3.12
N ASP A 98 2.72 -20.22 3.66
CA ASP A 98 4.18 -20.19 3.60
C ASP A 98 4.76 -20.92 2.38
N LEU A 99 4.11 -21.99 1.91
CA LEU A 99 4.60 -22.76 0.76
C LEU A 99 4.55 -21.98 -0.56
N TRP A 100 3.66 -21.00 -0.65
CA TRP A 100 3.42 -20.29 -1.91
C TRP A 100 3.76 -18.81 -1.81
N GLN A 101 4.40 -18.31 -2.87
CA GLN A 101 4.55 -16.88 -3.12
C GLN A 101 4.02 -16.58 -4.51
N LYS A 102 2.83 -15.99 -4.60
CA LYS A 102 2.05 -15.87 -5.83
C LYS A 102 1.66 -17.26 -6.34
N ASP A 103 2.13 -17.64 -7.52
CA ASP A 103 1.98 -18.94 -8.17
C ASP A 103 3.24 -19.82 -8.12
N GLU A 104 4.29 -19.36 -7.46
CA GLU A 104 5.55 -20.06 -7.29
C GLU A 104 5.70 -20.63 -5.87
N ILE A 105 6.51 -21.69 -5.74
CA ILE A 105 6.78 -22.33 -4.46
C ILE A 105 7.88 -21.57 -3.71
N ASP A 106 7.59 -21.25 -2.45
CA ASP A 106 8.51 -20.63 -1.51
C ASP A 106 9.02 -21.65 -0.48
N VAL A 107 10.04 -22.38 -0.90
CA VAL A 107 10.59 -23.49 -0.11
C VAL A 107 11.23 -23.02 1.18
N GLU A 108 11.84 -21.83 1.16
CA GLU A 108 12.55 -21.28 2.32
C GLU A 108 11.60 -20.99 3.49
N HIS A 109 10.44 -20.42 3.21
CA HIS A 109 9.44 -20.19 4.25
C HIS A 109 8.79 -21.47 4.75
N PHE A 110 8.65 -22.48 3.90
CA PHE A 110 8.09 -23.77 4.29
C PHE A 110 8.98 -24.57 5.24
N THR A 111 10.30 -24.37 5.23
CA THR A 111 11.23 -25.04 6.16
C THR A 111 10.88 -24.80 7.64
N TYR A 112 10.21 -23.70 7.96
CA TYR A 112 9.71 -23.45 9.30
C TYR A 112 8.72 -24.53 9.76
N TRP A 113 7.78 -24.93 8.90
CA TRP A 113 6.82 -25.98 9.21
C TRP A 113 7.48 -27.34 9.26
N LEU A 114 8.43 -27.61 8.38
CA LEU A 114 9.23 -28.83 8.43
C LEU A 114 9.87 -29.01 9.83
N GLN A 115 10.51 -27.97 10.34
CA GLN A 115 11.12 -27.99 11.67
C GLN A 115 10.06 -28.11 12.79
N ALA A 116 8.97 -27.36 12.70
CA ALA A 116 7.91 -27.44 13.70
C ALA A 116 7.31 -28.85 13.79
N TYR A 117 6.97 -29.46 12.64
CA TYR A 117 6.37 -30.80 12.61
C TYR A 117 7.37 -31.91 13.00
N SER A 118 8.67 -31.73 12.81
CA SER A 118 9.67 -32.67 13.30
C SER A 118 9.69 -32.76 14.84
N LEU A 119 9.25 -31.69 15.52
CA LEU A 119 9.17 -31.59 16.99
C LEU A 119 7.78 -31.99 17.55
N VAL A 120 6.75 -32.18 16.70
CA VAL A 120 5.41 -32.56 17.15
C VAL A 120 5.44 -33.97 17.75
N GLU A 121 4.93 -34.14 18.98
CA GLU A 121 4.84 -35.44 19.65
C GLU A 121 3.56 -36.22 19.25
N ASP A 122 2.50 -35.50 18.86
CA ASP A 122 1.23 -36.13 18.46
C ASP A 122 1.39 -36.85 17.10
N GLU A 123 1.29 -38.18 17.13
CA GLU A 123 1.47 -39.04 15.97
C GLU A 123 0.45 -38.75 14.86
N ALA A 124 -0.82 -38.51 15.21
CA ALA A 124 -1.87 -38.24 14.22
C ALA A 124 -1.62 -36.91 13.49
N VAL A 125 -1.17 -35.89 14.21
CA VAL A 125 -0.84 -34.58 13.62
C VAL A 125 0.40 -34.66 12.73
N ARG A 126 1.38 -35.45 13.14
CA ARG A 126 2.57 -35.72 12.32
C ARG A 126 2.23 -36.53 11.07
N ALA A 127 1.34 -37.54 11.20
CA ALA A 127 0.82 -38.31 10.09
C ALA A 127 0.11 -37.43 9.06
N ASP A 128 -0.76 -36.50 9.50
CA ASP A 128 -1.43 -35.54 8.63
C ASP A 128 -0.42 -34.72 7.80
N PHE A 129 0.71 -34.32 8.41
CA PHE A 129 1.74 -33.55 7.72
C PHE A 129 2.49 -34.39 6.68
N VAL A 130 3.02 -35.56 7.08
CA VAL A 130 3.86 -36.38 6.18
C VAL A 130 3.09 -37.00 5.03
N THR A 131 1.77 -37.14 5.14
CA THR A 131 0.89 -37.63 4.08
C THR A 131 0.29 -36.53 3.22
N SER A 132 0.64 -35.24 3.48
CA SER A 132 0.14 -34.11 2.73
C SER A 132 0.82 -33.95 1.37
N GLU A 133 0.06 -33.52 0.36
CA GLU A 133 0.62 -33.16 -0.95
C GLU A 133 1.59 -31.96 -0.86
N GLN A 134 1.40 -31.08 0.11
CA GLN A 134 2.29 -29.96 0.42
C GLN A 134 3.69 -30.45 0.82
N PHE A 135 3.77 -31.48 1.66
CA PHE A 135 5.03 -32.08 2.04
C PHE A 135 5.68 -32.80 0.84
N LEU A 136 4.90 -33.53 0.05
CA LEU A 136 5.40 -34.18 -1.16
C LEU A 136 5.97 -33.18 -2.16
N LEU A 137 5.28 -32.06 -2.37
CA LEU A 137 5.71 -31.00 -3.28
C LEU A 137 6.99 -30.32 -2.77
N PHE A 138 7.10 -30.09 -1.46
CA PHE A 138 8.32 -29.59 -0.83
C PHE A 138 9.49 -30.54 -1.07
N LEU A 139 9.30 -31.85 -0.82
CA LEU A 139 10.33 -32.85 -1.07
C LEU A 139 10.79 -32.84 -2.54
N LYS A 140 9.84 -32.88 -3.48
CA LYS A 140 10.15 -32.83 -4.93
C LYS A 140 10.90 -31.57 -5.35
N SER A 141 10.70 -30.46 -4.65
CA SER A 141 11.42 -29.20 -4.95
C SER A 141 12.85 -29.16 -4.40
N ARG A 142 13.16 -29.97 -3.40
CA ARG A 142 14.46 -29.97 -2.70
C ARG A 142 15.32 -31.20 -2.94
N PHE A 143 14.71 -32.31 -3.34
CA PHE A 143 15.37 -33.58 -3.52
C PHE A 143 15.23 -34.07 -4.95
N ASN A 144 16.33 -34.58 -5.50
CA ASN A 144 16.27 -35.47 -6.65
C ASN A 144 15.99 -36.88 -6.13
N VAL A 145 14.91 -37.49 -6.58
CA VAL A 145 14.51 -38.82 -6.11
C VAL A 145 14.38 -39.76 -7.30
N TRP A 146 14.95 -40.93 -7.16
CA TRP A 146 14.81 -42.01 -8.14
C TRP A 146 14.72 -43.37 -7.48
N SER A 147 14.20 -44.35 -8.23
CA SER A 147 14.14 -45.71 -7.79
C SER A 147 15.56 -46.29 -7.66
N PHE A 148 15.81 -46.94 -6.54
CA PHE A 148 17.08 -47.57 -6.27
C PHE A 148 16.96 -49.08 -6.44
N ASP A 149 17.86 -49.69 -7.22
CA ASP A 149 17.96 -51.12 -7.41
C ASP A 149 19.14 -51.68 -6.56
N ALA A 150 18.80 -52.44 -5.53
CA ALA A 150 19.81 -53.05 -4.65
C ALA A 150 20.62 -54.17 -5.32
N GLU A 151 20.11 -54.75 -6.45
CA GLU A 151 20.83 -55.79 -7.20
C GLU A 151 21.85 -55.16 -8.18
N ASP A 152 21.58 -53.97 -8.71
CA ASP A 152 22.49 -53.19 -9.56
C ASP A 152 22.60 -51.73 -9.04
N PRO A 153 23.29 -51.52 -7.91
CA PRO A 153 23.30 -50.25 -7.20
C PRO A 153 24.09 -49.18 -7.95
N ASN A 154 23.40 -48.08 -8.27
CA ASN A 154 23.99 -46.87 -8.81
C ASN A 154 23.93 -45.75 -7.77
N TYR A 155 25.08 -45.40 -7.19
CA TYR A 155 25.18 -44.33 -6.18
C TYR A 155 25.69 -43.04 -6.82
N PRO A 156 25.28 -41.87 -6.30
CA PRO A 156 25.91 -40.60 -6.64
C PRO A 156 27.42 -40.60 -6.31
N ASP A 157 28.18 -39.79 -7.04
CA ASP A 157 29.63 -39.62 -6.83
C ASP A 157 29.99 -38.79 -5.56
N HIS A 158 29.01 -38.48 -4.71
CA HIS A 158 29.11 -37.66 -3.47
C HIS A 158 28.27 -38.26 -2.34
N ASP A 159 28.49 -37.78 -1.11
CA ASP A 159 27.81 -38.29 0.10
C ASP A 159 26.48 -37.61 0.43
N ASN A 160 26.01 -36.67 -0.42
CA ASN A 160 24.77 -35.90 -0.16
C ASN A 160 23.51 -36.65 -0.64
N TYR A 161 23.32 -37.86 -0.13
CA TYR A 161 22.12 -38.68 -0.40
C TYR A 161 21.78 -39.57 0.79
N PHE A 162 20.58 -40.11 0.80
CA PHE A 162 20.15 -41.19 1.69
C PHE A 162 19.15 -42.11 0.99
N LEU A 163 19.09 -43.34 1.46
CA LEU A 163 18.10 -44.33 1.04
C LEU A 163 16.94 -44.37 2.02
N THR A 164 15.74 -44.66 1.53
CA THR A 164 14.58 -45.04 2.36
C THR A 164 14.84 -46.33 3.11
N ASP A 165 14.14 -46.59 4.21
CA ASP A 165 14.38 -47.75 5.08
C ASP A 165 14.12 -49.10 4.35
N ASP A 166 13.34 -49.11 3.28
CA ASP A 166 13.12 -50.27 2.39
C ASP A 166 14.14 -50.37 1.26
N ASN A 167 15.07 -49.44 1.15
CA ASN A 167 16.07 -49.31 0.10
C ASN A 167 15.51 -49.26 -1.33
N GLN A 168 14.32 -48.74 -1.54
CA GLN A 168 13.71 -48.67 -2.87
C GLN A 168 13.79 -47.26 -3.51
N LEU A 169 13.99 -46.23 -2.70
CA LEU A 169 14.13 -44.83 -3.18
C LEU A 169 15.42 -44.23 -2.65
N LEU A 170 16.14 -43.54 -3.53
CA LEU A 170 17.30 -42.72 -3.19
C LEU A 170 16.96 -41.27 -3.31
N PHE A 171 17.23 -40.51 -2.23
CA PHE A 171 17.05 -39.08 -2.11
C PHE A 171 18.41 -38.39 -2.15
N GLU A 172 18.64 -37.61 -3.18
CA GLU A 172 19.83 -36.76 -3.32
C GLU A 172 19.42 -35.30 -3.01
N PHE A 173 20.31 -34.58 -2.32
CA PHE A 173 20.04 -33.22 -1.86
C PHE A 173 21.26 -32.31 -2.05
N ASP A 174 21.04 -31.00 -2.04
CA ASP A 174 22.11 -30.00 -2.09
C ASP A 174 22.88 -29.97 -0.76
N GLU A 175 24.24 -29.90 -0.83
CA GLU A 175 25.13 -29.86 0.33
C GLU A 175 24.76 -28.73 1.32
N THR A 176 24.17 -27.66 0.84
CA THR A 176 23.74 -26.49 1.66
C THR A 176 22.42 -26.69 2.40
N PHE A 177 21.69 -27.79 2.13
CA PHE A 177 20.39 -28.03 2.78
C PHE A 177 20.58 -28.56 4.22
N PRO A 178 20.23 -27.79 5.27
CA PRO A 178 20.61 -28.10 6.65
C PRO A 178 19.67 -29.09 7.38
N TYR A 179 18.48 -29.39 6.81
CA TYR A 179 17.39 -30.11 7.51
C TYR A 179 17.21 -31.56 7.03
N VAL A 180 18.29 -32.22 6.67
CA VAL A 180 18.26 -33.59 6.12
C VAL A 180 17.79 -34.61 7.16
N ASP A 181 18.23 -34.46 8.42
CA ASP A 181 17.85 -35.37 9.50
C ASP A 181 16.39 -35.28 9.87
N GLU A 182 15.82 -34.08 9.86
CA GLU A 182 14.39 -33.82 10.05
C GLU A 182 13.58 -34.47 8.94
N VAL A 183 13.96 -34.29 7.68
CA VAL A 183 13.30 -34.91 6.52
C VAL A 183 13.38 -36.44 6.62
N ARG A 184 14.56 -37.00 6.92
CA ARG A 184 14.75 -38.45 7.08
C ARG A 184 13.86 -39.01 8.20
N SER A 185 13.75 -38.31 9.32
CA SER A 185 12.88 -38.69 10.44
C SER A 185 11.39 -38.68 10.03
N LEU A 186 10.97 -37.64 9.30
CA LEU A 186 9.60 -37.52 8.81
C LEU A 186 9.25 -38.58 7.75
N ILE A 187 10.17 -38.92 6.85
CA ILE A 187 9.99 -40.01 5.88
C ILE A 187 9.86 -41.36 6.61
N ARG A 188 10.66 -41.63 7.65
CA ARG A 188 10.49 -42.84 8.47
C ARG A 188 9.11 -42.90 9.12
N HIS A 189 8.63 -41.76 9.63
CA HIS A 189 7.27 -41.69 10.18
C HIS A 189 6.20 -41.96 9.11
N LEU A 190 6.38 -41.47 7.87
CA LEU A 190 5.50 -41.80 6.73
C LEU A 190 5.42 -43.31 6.49
N TYR A 191 6.57 -44.01 6.49
CA TYR A 191 6.62 -45.47 6.34
C TYR A 191 5.93 -46.18 7.50
N TYR A 192 6.05 -45.68 8.72
CA TYR A 192 5.38 -46.21 9.89
C TYR A 192 3.86 -46.08 9.77
N GLU A 193 3.35 -44.93 9.37
CA GLU A 193 1.91 -44.66 9.28
C GLU A 193 1.22 -45.33 8.10
N MET A 194 1.82 -45.26 6.91
CA MET A 194 1.19 -45.77 5.69
C MET A 194 1.50 -47.26 5.41
N GLY A 195 2.52 -47.80 6.04
CA GLY A 195 3.12 -49.08 5.64
C GLY A 195 3.96 -48.95 4.37
N VAL A 196 4.85 -49.94 4.15
CA VAL A 196 5.88 -49.90 3.10
C VAL A 196 5.32 -49.64 1.70
N GLU A 197 4.30 -50.40 1.29
CA GLU A 197 3.74 -50.32 -0.07
C GLU A 197 3.08 -48.97 -0.37
N ASN A 198 2.30 -48.44 0.59
CA ASN A 198 1.61 -47.17 0.41
C ASN A 198 2.59 -46.00 0.47
N ALA A 199 3.53 -46.03 1.41
CA ALA A 199 4.56 -45.01 1.52
C ALA A 199 5.42 -44.94 0.26
N TYR A 200 5.87 -46.08 -0.25
CA TYR A 200 6.57 -46.16 -1.52
C TYR A 200 5.73 -45.59 -2.67
N THR A 201 4.48 -45.99 -2.80
CA THR A 201 3.58 -45.51 -3.87
C THR A 201 3.38 -44.01 -3.78
N PHE A 202 3.22 -43.47 -2.57
CA PHE A 202 3.10 -42.03 -2.33
C PHE A 202 4.36 -41.26 -2.75
N LEU A 203 5.52 -41.71 -2.28
CA LEU A 203 6.79 -41.08 -2.62
C LEU A 203 7.20 -41.28 -4.09
N PHE A 204 6.78 -42.41 -4.71
CA PHE A 204 7.07 -42.70 -6.11
C PHE A 204 6.48 -41.68 -7.08
N LYS A 205 5.43 -40.93 -6.67
CA LYS A 205 4.94 -39.77 -7.43
C LYS A 205 6.06 -38.75 -7.72
N MET A 206 7.07 -38.64 -6.82
CA MET A 206 8.22 -37.78 -7.04
C MET A 206 9.12 -38.26 -8.18
N VAL A 207 9.08 -39.56 -8.51
CA VAL A 207 9.84 -40.17 -9.62
C VAL A 207 9.02 -40.12 -10.90
N SER A 208 7.72 -40.51 -10.83
CA SER A 208 6.83 -40.66 -11.99
C SER A 208 6.35 -39.34 -12.56
N ASP A 209 6.05 -38.35 -11.70
CA ASP A 209 5.40 -37.12 -12.11
C ASP A 209 6.42 -35.97 -12.25
N SER A 210 6.19 -35.10 -13.23
CA SER A 210 7.01 -33.91 -13.36
C SER A 210 6.68 -32.92 -12.23
N PHE A 211 7.65 -32.11 -11.84
CA PHE A 211 7.45 -31.07 -10.83
C PHE A 211 6.26 -30.14 -11.16
N SER A 212 6.11 -29.78 -12.43
CA SER A 212 5.04 -28.90 -12.87
C SER A 212 3.63 -29.51 -12.74
N ILE A 213 3.51 -30.83 -12.88
CA ILE A 213 2.21 -31.53 -12.67
C ILE A 213 1.84 -31.50 -11.20
N LEU A 214 2.75 -31.88 -10.31
CA LEU A 214 2.52 -31.87 -8.86
C LEU A 214 2.25 -30.45 -8.35
N GLN A 215 2.96 -29.47 -8.89
CA GLN A 215 2.78 -28.05 -8.55
C GLN A 215 1.37 -27.58 -8.95
N GLU A 216 0.92 -27.89 -10.17
CA GLU A 216 -0.40 -27.46 -10.64
C GLU A 216 -1.52 -28.15 -9.84
N GLU A 217 -1.40 -29.45 -9.56
CA GLU A 217 -2.38 -30.18 -8.76
C GLU A 217 -2.53 -29.58 -7.36
N GLU A 218 -1.41 -29.34 -6.67
CA GLU A 218 -1.43 -28.75 -5.33
C GLU A 218 -1.89 -27.26 -5.36
N TYR A 219 -1.55 -26.53 -6.41
CA TYR A 219 -2.06 -25.16 -6.58
C TYR A 219 -3.58 -25.09 -6.66
N GLN A 220 -4.20 -26.03 -7.37
CA GLN A 220 -5.66 -26.09 -7.45
C GLN A 220 -6.29 -26.47 -6.10
N LEU A 221 -5.71 -27.45 -5.38
CA LEU A 221 -6.16 -27.83 -4.04
C LEU A 221 -6.02 -26.66 -3.05
N ARG A 222 -4.88 -25.98 -3.07
CA ARG A 222 -4.65 -24.73 -2.30
C ARG A 222 -5.73 -23.70 -2.58
N LYS A 223 -6.00 -23.44 -3.86
CA LYS A 223 -6.99 -22.42 -4.27
C LYS A 223 -8.37 -22.71 -3.66
N GLU A 224 -8.79 -23.96 -3.62
CA GLU A 224 -10.05 -24.37 -3.00
C GLU A 224 -10.02 -24.19 -1.48
N ARG A 225 -8.97 -24.68 -0.79
CA ARG A 225 -8.82 -24.54 0.67
C ARG A 225 -8.79 -23.06 1.08
N MET A 226 -7.96 -22.26 0.44
CA MET A 226 -7.75 -20.84 0.77
C MET A 226 -8.99 -19.98 0.52
N ARG A 227 -9.79 -20.30 -0.53
CA ARG A 227 -11.01 -19.57 -0.87
C ARG A 227 -12.01 -19.55 0.27
N ASP A 228 -12.19 -20.67 0.96
CA ASP A 228 -13.15 -20.81 2.05
C ASP A 228 -12.78 -19.99 3.28
N TYR A 229 -11.51 -19.62 3.41
CA TYR A 229 -10.99 -18.70 4.44
C TYR A 229 -10.86 -17.25 3.97
N GLY A 230 -11.41 -16.91 2.81
CA GLY A 230 -11.43 -15.55 2.26
C GLY A 230 -10.10 -15.11 1.65
N PHE A 231 -9.16 -16.01 1.45
CA PHE A 231 -7.97 -15.74 0.66
C PHE A 231 -8.30 -15.72 -0.83
N VAL A 232 -7.46 -15.08 -1.59
CA VAL A 232 -7.63 -14.87 -3.03
C VAL A 232 -6.35 -15.29 -3.71
N ASP A 233 -6.44 -15.99 -4.83
CA ASP A 233 -5.25 -16.31 -5.61
C ASP A 233 -4.63 -15.06 -6.25
N TYR A 234 -3.38 -15.16 -6.68
CA TYR A 234 -2.61 -14.01 -7.17
C TYR A 234 -3.23 -13.36 -8.41
N ILE A 235 -3.81 -14.14 -9.33
CA ILE A 235 -4.46 -13.61 -10.54
C ILE A 235 -5.73 -12.83 -10.19
N ASP A 236 -6.61 -13.40 -9.36
CA ASP A 236 -7.81 -12.73 -8.88
C ASP A 236 -7.44 -11.49 -8.04
N ALA A 237 -6.34 -11.54 -7.29
CA ALA A 237 -5.82 -10.41 -6.53
C ALA A 237 -5.37 -9.26 -7.44
N LEU A 238 -4.68 -9.54 -8.53
CA LEU A 238 -4.31 -8.55 -9.53
C LEU A 238 -5.55 -7.93 -10.21
N GLU A 239 -6.57 -8.75 -10.50
CA GLU A 239 -7.83 -8.23 -11.06
C GLU A 239 -8.55 -7.27 -10.12
N ALA A 240 -8.53 -7.55 -8.81
CA ALA A 240 -9.07 -6.64 -7.80
C ALA A 240 -8.34 -5.29 -7.74
N GLU A 241 -7.03 -5.28 -8.04
CA GLU A 241 -6.19 -4.08 -8.10
C GLU A 241 -6.31 -3.30 -9.41
N ASN A 242 -6.86 -3.91 -10.46
CA ASN A 242 -6.96 -3.25 -11.76
C ASN A 242 -7.97 -2.09 -11.75
N PRO A 243 -7.53 -0.87 -12.11
CA PRO A 243 -8.43 0.27 -12.24
C PRO A 243 -9.36 0.10 -13.44
N PHE A 244 -10.40 0.90 -13.51
CA PHE A 244 -11.15 1.09 -14.76
C PHE A 244 -10.21 1.65 -15.84
N ILE A 245 -10.60 1.49 -17.11
CA ILE A 245 -9.80 1.97 -18.24
C ILE A 245 -9.65 3.50 -18.23
N ASN A 246 -10.77 4.19 -17.95
CA ASN A 246 -10.83 5.64 -17.84
C ASN A 246 -12.08 6.07 -17.04
N ILE A 247 -12.26 7.38 -16.87
CA ILE A 247 -13.37 7.97 -16.12
C ILE A 247 -14.74 7.66 -16.71
N ASP A 248 -14.86 7.53 -18.02
CA ASP A 248 -16.14 7.25 -18.68
C ASP A 248 -16.60 5.83 -18.37
N PHE A 249 -15.69 4.86 -18.36
CA PHE A 249 -15.99 3.49 -17.96
C PHE A 249 -16.37 3.39 -16.47
N LEU A 250 -15.70 4.17 -15.62
CA LEU A 250 -16.07 4.27 -14.21
C LEU A 250 -17.49 4.82 -14.05
N ASN A 251 -17.83 5.92 -14.73
CA ASN A 251 -19.15 6.52 -14.67
C ASN A 251 -20.23 5.58 -15.22
N LEU A 252 -19.94 4.88 -16.32
CA LEU A 252 -20.85 3.86 -16.87
C LEU A 252 -21.07 2.71 -15.89
N PHE A 253 -20.03 2.27 -15.19
CA PHE A 253 -20.14 1.25 -14.14
C PHE A 253 -21.09 1.69 -13.03
N ILE A 254 -20.92 2.92 -12.51
CA ILE A 254 -21.80 3.48 -11.48
C ILE A 254 -23.25 3.50 -11.97
N GLN A 255 -23.49 4.00 -13.19
CA GLN A 255 -24.82 4.05 -13.79
C GLN A 255 -25.46 2.66 -13.94
N LYS A 256 -24.68 1.66 -14.36
CA LYS A 256 -25.19 0.28 -14.46
C LYS A 256 -25.54 -0.30 -13.10
N LYS A 257 -24.73 -0.05 -12.07
CA LYS A 257 -25.00 -0.53 -10.70
C LYS A 257 -26.28 0.11 -10.13
N THR A 258 -26.52 1.38 -10.40
CA THR A 258 -27.73 2.09 -9.94
C THR A 258 -28.99 1.69 -10.69
N ALA A 259 -28.86 1.21 -11.93
CA ALA A 259 -29.99 0.73 -12.76
C ALA A 259 -30.30 -0.77 -12.58
N ALA A 260 -29.42 -1.54 -11.95
CA ALA A 260 -29.56 -2.99 -11.86
C ALA A 260 -30.66 -3.38 -10.84
N THR A 261 -31.59 -4.26 -11.28
CA THR A 261 -32.67 -4.80 -10.44
C THR A 261 -32.32 -6.15 -9.79
N GLY A 262 -31.17 -6.73 -10.10
CA GLY A 262 -30.73 -8.00 -9.56
C GLY A 262 -29.23 -8.01 -9.29
N ARG A 263 -28.82 -8.69 -8.22
CA ARG A 263 -27.41 -8.89 -7.83
C ARG A 263 -27.17 -10.35 -7.46
N ILE A 264 -25.94 -10.80 -7.65
CA ILE A 264 -25.47 -12.12 -7.17
C ILE A 264 -24.56 -11.84 -5.99
N ASP A 265 -24.93 -12.35 -4.82
CA ASP A 265 -24.16 -12.27 -3.59
C ASP A 265 -23.59 -13.66 -3.30
N GLU A 266 -22.29 -13.86 -3.50
CA GLU A 266 -21.59 -15.08 -3.10
C GLU A 266 -21.29 -15.02 -1.61
N VAL A 267 -21.82 -15.97 -0.85
CA VAL A 267 -21.60 -16.09 0.60
C VAL A 267 -20.70 -17.28 0.86
N SER A 268 -19.70 -17.11 1.70
CA SER A 268 -18.83 -18.21 2.13
C SER A 268 -19.61 -19.30 2.88
N LYS A 269 -19.23 -20.55 2.65
CA LYS A 269 -19.73 -21.70 3.41
C LYS A 269 -19.14 -21.76 4.83
N ASN A 270 -18.03 -21.07 5.06
CA ASN A 270 -17.34 -21.08 6.34
C ASN A 270 -17.92 -20.01 7.30
N GLN A 271 -18.75 -20.46 8.25
CA GLN A 271 -19.38 -19.57 9.24
C GLN A 271 -18.38 -18.85 10.16
N ASN A 272 -17.16 -19.36 10.30
CA ASN A 272 -16.13 -18.73 11.15
C ASN A 272 -15.53 -17.49 10.50
N LEU A 273 -15.63 -17.33 9.18
CA LEU A 273 -15.20 -16.13 8.47
C LEU A 273 -16.04 -14.88 8.80
N HIS A 274 -17.32 -15.08 9.11
CA HIS A 274 -18.22 -13.98 9.47
C HIS A 274 -17.74 -13.20 10.71
N ASN A 275 -16.82 -13.76 11.44
CA ASN A 275 -16.28 -13.20 12.66
C ASN A 275 -14.84 -12.65 12.49
N SER A 276 -14.17 -12.88 11.36
CA SER A 276 -12.72 -12.69 11.23
C SER A 276 -12.29 -11.35 10.67
N SER A 277 -13.20 -10.53 10.24
CA SER A 277 -12.81 -9.32 9.56
C SER A 277 -12.95 -8.13 10.42
N LEU A 278 -11.95 -7.58 11.05
CA LEU A 278 -12.19 -6.19 11.31
C LEU A 278 -11.04 -5.47 11.96
N VAL A 279 -10.23 -4.97 11.13
CA VAL A 279 -9.47 -3.77 11.37
C VAL A 279 -10.45 -2.69 11.85
N ALA A 280 -10.30 -2.22 13.09
CA ALA A 280 -11.19 -1.24 13.68
C ALA A 280 -11.26 0.01 12.80
N PHE A 281 -12.46 0.39 12.41
CA PHE A 281 -12.70 1.63 11.70
C PHE A 281 -12.74 2.76 12.75
N LYS A 282 -11.83 3.72 12.66
CA LYS A 282 -11.82 4.94 13.49
C LYS A 282 -12.72 6.02 12.87
N ASP A 283 -12.93 7.10 13.58
CA ASP A 283 -13.92 8.19 13.41
C ASP A 283 -14.33 8.63 11.98
N HIS A 284 -13.43 8.53 11.00
CA HIS A 284 -13.75 8.92 9.61
C HIS A 284 -14.72 7.97 8.90
N PHE A 285 -14.95 6.77 9.44
CA PHE A 285 -15.84 5.77 8.84
C PHE A 285 -17.31 5.86 9.28
N LYS A 286 -17.65 6.82 10.12
CA LYS A 286 -19.04 6.94 10.65
C LYS A 286 -20.10 7.01 9.54
N LYS A 287 -19.85 7.79 8.49
CA LYS A 287 -20.76 7.90 7.34
C LYS A 287 -20.98 6.56 6.61
N VAL A 288 -19.92 5.74 6.52
CA VAL A 288 -19.99 4.39 5.91
C VAL A 288 -20.78 3.44 6.80
N ILE A 289 -20.55 3.50 8.11
CA ILE A 289 -21.30 2.73 9.11
C ILE A 289 -22.79 3.06 9.07
N ASP A 290 -23.13 4.35 9.02
CA ASP A 290 -24.52 4.80 8.94
C ASP A 290 -25.23 4.26 7.68
N GLU A 291 -24.53 4.13 6.57
CA GLU A 291 -25.06 3.52 5.35
C GLU A 291 -25.15 1.99 5.44
N LEU A 292 -24.20 1.34 6.09
CA LEU A 292 -24.25 -0.12 6.33
C LEU A 292 -25.43 -0.50 7.24
N LEU A 293 -25.74 0.33 8.23
CA LEU A 293 -26.88 0.12 9.14
C LEU A 293 -28.25 0.10 8.43
N LYS A 294 -28.34 0.69 7.25
CA LYS A 294 -29.57 0.68 6.44
C LYS A 294 -29.82 -0.65 5.72
N VAL A 295 -28.79 -1.50 5.62
CA VAL A 295 -28.94 -2.81 4.95
C VAL A 295 -29.72 -3.76 5.83
N SER A 296 -30.96 -4.05 5.43
CA SER A 296 -31.87 -4.93 6.17
C SER A 296 -31.76 -6.42 5.80
N ASP A 297 -31.26 -6.71 4.59
CA ASP A 297 -31.09 -8.08 4.08
C ASP A 297 -29.85 -8.74 4.71
N GLN A 298 -30.07 -9.79 5.50
CA GLN A 298 -29.00 -10.52 6.19
C GLN A 298 -28.01 -11.17 5.22
N LYS A 299 -28.49 -11.71 4.09
CA LYS A 299 -27.59 -12.30 3.08
C LYS A 299 -26.65 -11.25 2.50
N ARG A 300 -27.18 -10.04 2.27
CA ARG A 300 -26.38 -8.92 1.79
C ARG A 300 -25.36 -8.48 2.84
N ALA A 301 -25.73 -8.44 4.09
CA ALA A 301 -24.83 -8.11 5.19
C ALA A 301 -23.68 -9.13 5.29
N ASP A 302 -24.00 -10.43 5.24
CA ASP A 302 -23.01 -11.50 5.27
C ASP A 302 -22.07 -11.45 4.05
N PHE A 303 -22.62 -11.19 2.87
CA PHE A 303 -21.82 -10.98 1.66
C PHE A 303 -20.86 -9.79 1.80
N LEU A 304 -21.32 -8.63 2.29
CA LEU A 304 -20.49 -7.45 2.46
C LEU A 304 -19.32 -7.71 3.41
N GLN A 305 -19.58 -8.41 4.50
CA GLN A 305 -18.56 -8.82 5.45
C GLN A 305 -17.48 -9.68 4.79
N PHE A 306 -17.91 -10.72 4.09
CA PHE A 306 -17.00 -11.62 3.36
C PHE A 306 -16.23 -10.88 2.26
N ASN A 307 -16.91 -10.01 1.50
CA ASN A 307 -16.31 -9.20 0.46
C ASN A 307 -15.20 -8.29 0.98
N PHE A 308 -15.37 -7.72 2.18
CA PHE A 308 -14.35 -6.90 2.81
C PHE A 308 -13.09 -7.71 3.17
N VAL A 309 -13.25 -8.91 3.74
CA VAL A 309 -12.13 -9.81 4.05
C VAL A 309 -11.38 -10.19 2.79
N ARG A 310 -12.09 -10.64 1.76
CA ARG A 310 -11.51 -11.01 0.47
C ARG A 310 -10.74 -9.85 -0.15
N LEU A 311 -11.26 -8.63 -0.06
CA LEU A 311 -10.60 -7.45 -0.59
C LEU A 311 -9.27 -7.16 0.11
N ILE A 312 -9.23 -7.25 1.44
CA ILE A 312 -7.98 -7.06 2.20
C ILE A 312 -6.97 -8.15 1.86
N ASN A 313 -7.42 -9.42 1.80
CA ASN A 313 -6.56 -10.53 1.45
C ASN A 313 -6.05 -10.45 0.00
N ALA A 314 -6.88 -10.03 -0.95
CA ALA A 314 -6.46 -9.75 -2.31
C ALA A 314 -5.34 -8.70 -2.37
N ARG A 315 -5.45 -7.64 -1.57
CA ARG A 315 -4.41 -6.63 -1.49
C ARG A 315 -3.12 -7.12 -0.84
N LEU A 316 -3.23 -7.93 0.21
CA LEU A 316 -2.07 -8.55 0.85
C LEU A 316 -1.34 -9.47 -0.13
N GLU A 317 -2.09 -10.25 -0.91
CA GLU A 317 -1.54 -11.16 -1.92
C GLU A 317 -0.89 -10.39 -3.07
N SER A 318 -1.57 -9.41 -3.67
CA SER A 318 -1.04 -8.60 -4.78
C SER A 318 0.25 -7.86 -4.41
N GLN A 319 0.40 -7.45 -3.14
CA GLN A 319 1.58 -6.76 -2.62
C GLN A 319 2.67 -7.71 -2.11
N GLY A 320 2.44 -9.04 -2.13
CA GLY A 320 3.32 -10.03 -1.50
C GLY A 320 3.55 -9.73 -0.02
N SER A 321 2.50 -9.26 0.67
CA SER A 321 2.59 -8.78 2.05
C SER A 321 1.97 -9.72 3.07
N LEU A 322 1.36 -10.82 2.62
CA LEU A 322 0.67 -11.77 3.48
C LEU A 322 1.60 -12.34 4.57
N LYS A 323 2.84 -12.67 4.20
CA LYS A 323 3.87 -13.22 5.09
C LYS A 323 4.61 -12.17 5.93
N LYS A 324 4.44 -10.87 5.65
CA LYS A 324 5.20 -9.79 6.32
C LYS A 324 4.69 -9.42 7.71
N GLY A 325 3.70 -10.15 8.20
CA GLY A 325 3.21 -10.03 9.57
C GLY A 325 2.14 -8.94 9.79
N SER A 326 1.81 -8.71 11.06
CA SER A 326 0.70 -7.85 11.48
C SER A 326 0.83 -6.38 11.05
N VAL A 327 2.05 -5.85 10.97
CA VAL A 327 2.31 -4.47 10.53
C VAL A 327 1.90 -4.28 9.07
N ALA A 328 2.27 -5.22 8.20
CA ALA A 328 1.88 -5.18 6.79
C ALA A 328 0.35 -5.31 6.62
N MET A 329 -0.27 -6.19 7.40
CA MET A 329 -1.73 -6.37 7.43
C MET A 329 -2.45 -5.08 7.84
N THR A 330 -2.00 -4.43 8.92
CA THR A 330 -2.55 -3.16 9.40
C THR A 330 -2.39 -2.06 8.36
N ARG A 331 -1.20 -1.94 7.78
CA ARG A 331 -0.92 -0.95 6.73
C ARG A 331 -1.82 -1.17 5.51
N THR A 332 -1.91 -2.40 5.00
CA THR A 332 -2.76 -2.74 3.85
C THR A 332 -4.23 -2.52 4.16
N GLY A 333 -4.68 -2.90 5.36
CA GLY A 333 -6.05 -2.63 5.83
C GLY A 333 -6.38 -1.15 5.85
N SER A 334 -5.51 -0.30 6.41
CA SER A 334 -5.70 1.16 6.43
C SER A 334 -5.73 1.76 5.02
N GLN A 335 -4.82 1.35 4.15
CA GLN A 335 -4.80 1.80 2.75
C GLN A 335 -6.08 1.40 1.99
N THR A 336 -6.56 0.19 2.21
CA THR A 336 -7.79 -0.32 1.59
C THR A 336 -9.00 0.50 2.04
N LYS A 337 -9.10 0.79 3.34
CA LYS A 337 -10.16 1.64 3.89
C LYS A 337 -10.17 3.04 3.28
N ASN A 338 -9.00 3.66 3.16
CA ASN A 338 -8.88 5.01 2.60
C ASN A 338 -9.40 5.06 1.16
N LEU A 339 -9.09 4.05 0.34
CA LEU A 339 -9.60 3.97 -1.03
C LEU A 339 -11.10 3.66 -1.08
N ILE A 340 -11.63 2.83 -0.17
CA ILE A 340 -13.07 2.63 -0.02
C ILE A 340 -13.77 3.95 0.32
N LEU A 341 -13.22 4.72 1.28
CA LEU A 341 -13.76 6.04 1.66
C LEU A 341 -13.75 7.01 0.50
N LEU A 342 -12.64 7.10 -0.23
CA LEU A 342 -12.57 7.97 -1.40
C LEU A 342 -13.63 7.59 -2.43
N GLY A 343 -13.81 6.29 -2.74
CA GLY A 343 -14.85 5.83 -3.65
C GLY A 343 -16.25 6.11 -3.14
N PHE A 344 -16.49 5.93 -1.84
CA PHE A 344 -17.76 6.27 -1.19
C PHE A 344 -18.05 7.78 -1.28
N ASN A 345 -17.10 8.63 -0.92
CA ASN A 345 -17.22 10.07 -0.94
C ASN A 345 -17.41 10.59 -2.38
N TYR A 346 -16.73 9.97 -3.36
CA TYR A 346 -16.94 10.29 -4.78
C TYR A 346 -18.38 10.07 -5.21
N ILE A 347 -18.96 8.90 -4.91
CA ILE A 347 -20.36 8.60 -5.28
C ILE A 347 -21.33 9.55 -4.59
N LYS A 348 -21.08 9.88 -3.31
CA LYS A 348 -21.95 10.79 -2.53
C LYS A 348 -21.87 12.25 -2.95
N SER A 349 -20.71 12.70 -3.45
CA SER A 349 -20.45 14.11 -3.81
C SER A 349 -20.71 14.42 -5.28
N THR A 350 -20.98 13.39 -6.08
CA THR A 350 -21.30 13.55 -7.50
C THR A 350 -22.76 13.22 -7.77
N ASP A 351 -23.38 13.89 -8.75
CA ASP A 351 -24.78 13.66 -9.15
C ASP A 351 -25.04 12.31 -9.85
N HIS A 352 -24.16 11.32 -9.62
CA HIS A 352 -24.30 9.99 -10.19
C HIS A 352 -25.47 9.19 -9.58
N LEU A 353 -25.85 9.53 -8.33
CA LEU A 353 -27.04 9.00 -7.66
C LEU A 353 -28.11 10.07 -7.68
N LYS A 354 -29.13 9.91 -8.52
CA LYS A 354 -30.32 10.80 -8.50
C LYS A 354 -31.04 10.76 -7.15
N GLU A 355 -31.08 9.59 -6.52
CA GLU A 355 -31.59 9.37 -5.17
C GLU A 355 -30.77 8.25 -4.51
N THR A 356 -30.36 8.44 -3.25
CA THR A 356 -29.79 7.34 -2.46
C THR A 356 -30.93 6.39 -2.08
N PRO A 357 -30.82 5.08 -2.30
CA PRO A 357 -31.84 4.13 -1.87
C PRO A 357 -32.14 4.30 -0.38
N GLU A 358 -33.41 4.18 0.03
CA GLU A 358 -33.78 4.18 1.46
C GLU A 358 -33.01 3.13 2.25
N GLU A 359 -32.73 1.99 1.62
CA GLU A 359 -31.97 0.86 2.17
C GLU A 359 -30.43 1.07 2.14
N GLY A 360 -29.96 2.25 1.77
CA GLY A 360 -28.56 2.63 1.80
C GLY A 360 -27.74 2.26 0.56
N LEU A 361 -26.56 2.87 0.43
CA LEU A 361 -25.65 2.72 -0.71
C LEU A 361 -25.15 1.27 -0.87
N PHE A 362 -24.99 0.55 0.22
CA PHE A 362 -24.47 -0.82 0.24
C PHE A 362 -25.44 -1.87 -0.29
N THR A 363 -26.68 -1.51 -0.57
CA THR A 363 -27.59 -2.37 -1.36
C THR A 363 -27.17 -2.44 -2.83
N LEU A 364 -26.52 -1.38 -3.35
CA LEU A 364 -26.08 -1.29 -4.74
C LEU A 364 -24.59 -1.65 -4.91
N PHE A 365 -23.73 -1.17 -4.01
CA PHE A 365 -22.29 -1.29 -4.11
C PHE A 365 -21.73 -2.21 -3.03
N SER A 366 -20.71 -2.98 -3.38
CA SER A 366 -19.87 -3.73 -2.44
C SER A 366 -18.66 -2.91 -2.00
N PHE A 367 -17.91 -3.39 -1.01
CA PHE A 367 -16.62 -2.78 -0.64
C PHE A 367 -15.60 -2.84 -1.78
N SER A 368 -15.58 -3.93 -2.54
CA SER A 368 -14.72 -4.05 -3.72
C SER A 368 -15.08 -3.05 -4.81
N ASP A 369 -16.37 -2.77 -5.01
CA ASP A 369 -16.82 -1.75 -5.96
C ASP A 369 -16.31 -0.36 -5.54
N LEU A 370 -16.50 0.02 -4.27
CA LEU A 370 -16.06 1.30 -3.74
C LEU A 370 -14.53 1.43 -3.77
N TYR A 371 -13.83 0.36 -3.41
CA TYR A 371 -12.38 0.30 -3.50
C TYR A 371 -11.90 0.53 -4.94
N LYS A 372 -12.49 -0.18 -5.91
CA LYS A 372 -12.13 -0.06 -7.32
C LYS A 372 -12.34 1.34 -7.87
N ILE A 373 -13.42 2.01 -7.43
CA ILE A 373 -13.68 3.42 -7.76
C ILE A 373 -12.57 4.30 -7.21
N GLY A 374 -12.29 4.25 -5.90
CA GLY A 374 -11.26 5.08 -5.27
C GLY A 374 -9.86 4.83 -5.83
N ASN A 375 -9.49 3.57 -6.03
CA ASN A 375 -8.22 3.18 -6.65
C ASN A 375 -8.08 3.72 -8.08
N SER A 376 -9.16 3.66 -8.87
CA SER A 376 -9.17 4.19 -10.25
C SER A 376 -8.96 5.69 -10.30
N LEU A 377 -9.62 6.44 -9.42
CA LEU A 377 -9.49 7.89 -9.33
C LEU A 377 -8.03 8.30 -9.09
N ILE A 378 -7.36 7.66 -8.14
CA ILE A 378 -5.93 7.92 -7.86
C ILE A 378 -5.07 7.53 -9.08
N LYS A 379 -5.26 6.31 -9.61
CA LYS A 379 -4.44 5.79 -10.71
C LYS A 379 -4.61 6.56 -12.02
N PHE A 380 -5.79 7.11 -12.32
CA PHE A 380 -5.98 7.95 -13.52
C PHE A 380 -5.10 9.20 -13.47
N ASN A 381 -5.17 9.92 -12.37
CA ASN A 381 -4.42 11.16 -12.21
C ASN A 381 -2.90 10.91 -12.18
N LEU A 382 -2.43 9.87 -11.47
CA LEU A 382 -1.01 9.48 -11.47
C LEU A 382 -0.51 9.07 -12.86
N LYS A 383 -1.33 8.37 -13.64
CA LYS A 383 -0.98 7.98 -15.01
C LYS A 383 -0.80 9.19 -15.91
N ASP A 384 -1.71 10.17 -15.81
CA ASP A 384 -1.65 11.39 -16.61
C ASP A 384 -0.46 12.25 -16.19
N LEU A 385 -0.20 12.36 -14.89
CA LEU A 385 0.97 13.06 -14.34
C LEU A 385 2.29 12.44 -14.82
N LYS A 386 2.44 11.11 -14.73
CA LYS A 386 3.62 10.40 -15.24
C LYS A 386 3.83 10.63 -16.74
N LYS A 387 2.77 10.57 -17.51
CA LYS A 387 2.87 10.84 -18.95
C LYS A 387 3.33 12.28 -19.25
N ALA A 388 2.85 13.25 -18.47
CA ALA A 388 3.24 14.65 -18.65
C ALA A 388 4.71 14.87 -18.27
N LEU A 389 5.17 14.29 -17.16
CA LEU A 389 6.58 14.32 -16.74
C LEU A 389 7.49 13.74 -17.83
N ALA A 390 7.18 12.54 -18.32
CA ALA A 390 7.93 11.89 -19.40
C ALA A 390 7.93 12.71 -20.70
N ALA A 391 6.78 13.28 -21.10
CA ALA A 391 6.65 14.07 -22.33
C ALA A 391 7.50 15.35 -22.31
N HIS A 392 7.77 15.91 -21.14
CA HIS A 392 8.58 17.11 -20.95
C HIS A 392 9.99 16.84 -20.43
N GLY A 393 10.35 15.55 -20.28
CA GLY A 393 11.68 15.11 -19.87
C GLY A 393 12.00 15.33 -18.39
N PHE A 394 10.98 15.54 -17.54
CA PHE A 394 11.14 15.65 -16.07
C PHE A 394 11.10 14.27 -15.42
N GLU A 395 12.10 13.47 -15.70
CA GLU A 395 12.34 12.16 -15.09
C GLU A 395 13.75 12.11 -14.51
N GLY A 396 13.90 11.49 -13.35
CA GLY A 396 15.18 11.39 -12.67
C GLY A 396 15.74 12.75 -12.25
N ASP A 397 17.01 13.01 -12.52
CA ASP A 397 17.70 14.24 -12.07
C ASP A 397 17.08 15.55 -12.57
N LYS A 398 16.34 15.52 -13.67
CA LYS A 398 15.64 16.71 -14.17
C LYS A 398 14.38 17.07 -13.36
N GLU A 399 13.84 16.15 -12.60
CA GLU A 399 12.68 16.41 -11.75
C GLU A 399 12.98 17.47 -10.69
N THR A 400 14.20 17.46 -10.15
CA THR A 400 14.68 18.43 -9.16
C THR A 400 14.69 19.86 -9.71
N PHE A 401 14.80 20.06 -11.02
CA PHE A 401 14.72 21.37 -11.63
C PHE A 401 13.36 22.06 -11.44
N LEU A 402 12.29 21.31 -11.19
CA LEU A 402 10.98 21.90 -10.92
C LEU A 402 10.93 22.71 -9.64
N GLY A 403 11.87 22.47 -8.69
CA GLY A 403 11.99 23.13 -7.40
C GLY A 403 11.33 22.34 -6.27
N ASP A 404 11.58 22.78 -5.03
CA ASP A 404 11.20 22.04 -3.82
C ASP A 404 9.69 21.90 -3.66
N TYR A 405 8.94 22.94 -4.00
CA TYR A 405 7.46 22.93 -3.92
C TYR A 405 6.84 21.83 -4.77
N TRP A 406 7.34 21.62 -6.00
CA TRP A 406 6.83 20.59 -6.87
C TRP A 406 7.47 19.23 -6.59
N SER A 407 8.73 19.17 -6.17
CA SER A 407 9.36 17.92 -5.74
C SER A 407 8.62 17.32 -4.55
N ASP A 408 8.33 18.11 -3.51
CA ASP A 408 7.52 17.68 -2.37
C ASP A 408 6.10 17.21 -2.80
N PHE A 409 5.49 17.91 -3.75
CA PHE A 409 4.18 17.53 -4.27
C PHE A 409 4.24 16.19 -5.02
N LEU A 410 5.28 15.98 -5.84
CA LEU A 410 5.47 14.75 -6.61
C LEU A 410 5.77 13.56 -5.69
N ASP A 411 6.68 13.71 -4.73
CA ASP A 411 7.01 12.70 -3.74
C ASP A 411 5.77 12.23 -2.99
N ASN A 412 4.98 13.18 -2.48
CA ASN A 412 3.73 12.86 -1.80
C ASN A 412 2.68 12.22 -2.73
N SER A 413 2.62 12.66 -3.98
CA SER A 413 1.68 12.10 -4.96
C SER A 413 2.03 10.66 -5.34
N PHE A 414 3.32 10.34 -5.50
CA PHE A 414 3.80 9.00 -5.85
C PHE A 414 4.02 8.08 -4.65
N ASP A 415 3.90 8.59 -3.43
CA ASP A 415 3.97 7.75 -2.23
C ASP A 415 2.82 6.73 -2.19
N THR A 416 3.02 5.67 -1.45
CA THR A 416 2.03 4.61 -1.25
C THR A 416 1.68 4.50 0.24
N PRO A 417 0.50 4.98 0.67
CA PRO A 417 -0.61 5.59 -0.11
C PRO A 417 -0.32 7.01 -0.58
N THR A 418 -0.94 7.42 -1.69
CA THR A 418 -0.88 8.80 -2.20
C THR A 418 -1.29 9.80 -1.14
N LYS A 419 -0.45 10.81 -0.93
CA LYS A 419 -0.65 11.86 0.06
C LYS A 419 -0.81 13.22 -0.62
N PHE A 420 -1.45 14.11 0.08
CA PHE A 420 -1.63 15.49 -0.34
C PHE A 420 -1.50 16.43 0.87
N HIS A 421 -0.81 17.54 0.67
CA HIS A 421 -0.71 18.60 1.66
C HIS A 421 -1.79 19.64 1.36
N ALA A 422 -2.91 19.57 2.08
CA ALA A 422 -3.95 20.58 1.97
C ALA A 422 -3.53 21.87 2.70
N PRO A 423 -4.01 23.05 2.27
CA PRO A 423 -3.58 24.35 2.83
C PRO A 423 -3.83 24.55 4.33
N LYS A 424 -4.67 23.72 4.94
CA LYS A 424 -5.01 23.78 6.38
C LYS A 424 -4.31 22.74 7.23
N ASP A 425 -3.54 21.85 6.61
CA ASP A 425 -2.88 20.75 7.29
C ASP A 425 -1.42 21.11 7.59
N ASP A 426 -0.94 20.66 8.75
CA ASP A 426 0.47 20.84 9.15
C ASP A 426 1.41 19.84 8.46
N SER A 427 0.87 18.79 7.85
CA SER A 427 1.63 17.72 7.19
C SER A 427 0.81 17.04 6.10
N PRO A 428 1.47 16.40 5.11
CA PRO A 428 0.79 15.64 4.06
C PRO A 428 -0.02 14.48 4.64
N LYS A 429 -1.26 14.32 4.22
CA LYS A 429 -2.18 13.24 4.62
C LYS A 429 -2.64 12.41 3.44
N THR A 430 -3.01 11.17 3.69
CA THR A 430 -3.63 10.31 2.67
C THR A 430 -4.95 10.92 2.20
N ILE A 431 -5.16 10.96 0.90
CA ILE A 431 -6.38 11.48 0.27
C ILE A 431 -7.56 10.55 0.60
N ILE A 432 -8.54 11.07 1.32
CA ILE A 432 -9.73 10.33 1.78
C ILE A 432 -11.01 11.05 1.36
N GLU A 433 -11.05 12.37 1.56
CA GLU A 433 -12.23 13.19 1.24
C GLU A 433 -12.22 13.61 -0.24
N PHE A 434 -13.41 13.80 -0.79
CA PHE A 434 -13.55 14.18 -2.20
C PHE A 434 -13.02 15.58 -2.49
N GLU A 435 -13.13 16.50 -1.53
CA GLU A 435 -12.58 17.85 -1.65
C GLU A 435 -11.04 17.84 -1.71
N GLU A 436 -10.37 17.01 -0.90
CA GLU A 436 -8.91 16.81 -0.95
C GLU A 436 -8.49 16.26 -2.30
N TYR A 437 -9.25 15.27 -2.82
CA TYR A 437 -9.04 14.71 -4.14
C TYR A 437 -9.18 15.76 -5.25
N GLN A 438 -10.18 16.64 -5.17
CA GLN A 438 -10.36 17.72 -6.12
C GLN A 438 -9.21 18.73 -6.07
N MET A 439 -8.75 19.12 -4.88
CA MET A 439 -7.59 20.01 -4.71
C MET A 439 -6.31 19.38 -5.26
N TRP A 440 -6.09 18.09 -5.00
CA TRP A 440 -4.95 17.36 -5.54
C TRP A 440 -4.95 17.29 -7.07
N ILE A 441 -6.10 16.98 -7.70
CA ILE A 441 -6.26 17.04 -9.16
C ILE A 441 -5.99 18.46 -9.68
N TYR A 442 -6.48 19.45 -8.98
CA TYR A 442 -6.31 20.84 -9.36
C TYR A 442 -4.82 21.21 -9.41
N LYS A 443 -4.07 20.90 -8.36
CA LYS A 443 -2.60 21.08 -8.34
C LYS A 443 -1.88 20.28 -9.43
N THR A 444 -2.29 19.03 -9.66
CA THR A 444 -1.72 18.22 -10.74
C THR A 444 -1.92 18.89 -12.10
N LYS A 445 -3.10 19.43 -12.37
CA LYS A 445 -3.38 20.15 -13.64
C LYS A 445 -2.54 21.41 -13.76
N THR A 446 -2.33 22.15 -12.67
CA THR A 446 -1.45 23.33 -12.64
C THR A 446 -0.03 22.94 -13.01
N LEU A 447 0.52 21.90 -12.37
CA LEU A 447 1.87 21.40 -12.67
C LEU A 447 1.99 20.96 -14.12
N MET A 448 1.06 20.15 -14.62
CA MET A 448 1.06 19.70 -16.02
C MET A 448 1.01 20.87 -17.01
N ALA A 449 0.28 21.95 -16.70
CA ALA A 449 0.23 23.15 -17.53
C ALA A 449 1.52 24.00 -17.43
N LEU A 450 2.26 23.92 -16.31
CA LEU A 450 3.54 24.60 -16.14
C LEU A 450 4.71 23.87 -16.83
N MET A 451 4.66 22.55 -16.99
CA MET A 451 5.77 21.74 -17.52
C MET A 451 6.33 22.26 -18.87
N PRO A 452 5.52 22.68 -19.86
CA PRO A 452 6.05 23.25 -21.11
C PRO A 452 6.91 24.50 -20.91
N PHE A 453 6.56 25.32 -19.93
CA PHE A 453 7.34 26.52 -19.57
C PHE A 453 8.60 26.13 -18.82
N ALA A 454 8.51 25.28 -17.82
CA ALA A 454 9.65 24.77 -17.07
C ALA A 454 10.67 24.09 -18.02
N SER A 455 10.21 23.33 -19.01
CA SER A 455 11.08 22.71 -20.02
C SER A 455 11.86 23.77 -20.84
N LYS A 456 11.19 24.85 -21.27
CA LYS A 456 11.87 25.94 -21.98
C LYS A 456 12.87 26.68 -21.10
N PHE A 457 12.55 26.91 -19.81
CA PHE A 457 13.49 27.49 -18.86
C PHE A 457 14.72 26.60 -18.69
N TYR A 458 14.52 25.30 -18.57
CA TYR A 458 15.61 24.32 -18.47
C TYR A 458 16.52 24.35 -19.71
N GLU A 459 15.94 24.31 -20.91
CA GLU A 459 16.68 24.37 -22.18
C GLU A 459 17.48 25.67 -22.29
N THR A 460 16.87 26.80 -21.93
CA THR A 460 17.54 28.11 -21.96
C THR A 460 18.68 28.16 -20.97
N LEU A 461 18.48 27.69 -19.72
CA LEU A 461 19.51 27.64 -18.69
C LEU A 461 20.69 26.76 -19.12
N SER A 462 20.38 25.57 -19.67
CA SER A 462 21.40 24.63 -20.17
C SER A 462 22.23 25.25 -21.29
N THR A 463 21.59 25.94 -22.24
CA THR A 463 22.28 26.63 -23.35
C THR A 463 23.18 27.74 -22.81
N LEU A 464 22.71 28.58 -21.88
CA LEU A 464 23.51 29.66 -21.29
C LEU A 464 24.71 29.11 -20.49
N LYS A 465 24.53 27.96 -19.84
CA LYS A 465 25.59 27.26 -19.12
C LYS A 465 26.66 26.72 -20.10
N GLU A 466 26.23 26.02 -21.16
CA GLU A 466 27.12 25.50 -22.19
C GLU A 466 27.92 26.61 -22.92
N GLU A 467 27.32 27.78 -23.15
CA GLU A 467 27.96 28.96 -23.72
C GLU A 467 28.92 29.68 -22.75
N GLY A 468 29.01 29.21 -21.49
CA GLY A 468 29.86 29.85 -20.47
C GLY A 468 29.36 31.23 -20.04
N ARG A 469 28.10 31.56 -20.26
CA ARG A 469 27.48 32.86 -19.93
C ARG A 469 27.02 32.93 -18.48
N LEU A 470 26.98 31.83 -17.78
CA LEU A 470 26.64 31.72 -16.36
C LEU A 470 27.87 31.21 -15.60
N MET A 471 28.21 31.88 -14.51
CA MET A 471 29.33 31.52 -13.63
C MET A 471 28.87 31.63 -12.16
N ASP A 472 29.27 30.69 -11.32
CA ASP A 472 28.98 30.71 -9.89
C ASP A 472 29.38 32.00 -9.20
N SER A 473 30.47 32.62 -9.69
CA SER A 473 30.96 33.90 -9.17
C SER A 473 30.02 35.10 -9.36
N TYR A 474 28.97 34.96 -10.16
CA TYR A 474 27.96 36.01 -10.35
C TYR A 474 26.89 35.99 -9.26
N TYR A 475 26.70 34.84 -8.59
CA TYR A 475 25.65 34.64 -7.63
C TYR A 475 26.18 34.61 -6.20
N LEU A 476 25.34 35.07 -5.27
CA LEU A 476 25.69 35.14 -3.87
C LEU A 476 25.25 33.86 -3.13
N ASN A 477 24.06 33.36 -3.43
CA ASN A 477 23.36 32.32 -2.70
C ASN A 477 23.03 31.06 -3.53
N TYR A 478 23.47 31.03 -4.80
CA TYR A 478 23.25 29.89 -5.70
C TYR A 478 24.53 29.50 -6.41
N THR A 479 24.72 28.22 -6.66
CA THR A 479 25.59 27.76 -7.75
C THR A 479 24.76 27.65 -9.03
N VAL A 480 25.39 27.65 -10.19
CA VAL A 480 24.67 27.50 -11.47
C VAL A 480 23.92 26.19 -11.54
N ASP A 481 24.40 25.15 -10.86
CA ASP A 481 23.78 23.83 -10.81
C ASP A 481 22.55 23.79 -9.89
N ASP A 482 22.46 24.66 -8.88
CA ASP A 482 21.34 24.71 -7.94
C ASP A 482 20.18 25.56 -8.45
N ILE A 483 20.36 26.30 -9.55
CA ILE A 483 19.31 27.14 -10.14
C ILE A 483 18.19 26.23 -10.67
N ASN A 484 16.98 26.43 -10.14
CA ASN A 484 15.78 25.67 -10.49
C ASN A 484 14.68 26.58 -11.05
N PHE A 485 13.59 25.98 -11.49
CA PHE A 485 12.47 26.67 -12.10
C PHE A 485 11.83 27.69 -11.14
N GLU A 486 11.68 27.34 -9.86
CA GLU A 486 11.07 28.23 -8.87
C GLU A 486 11.92 29.46 -8.61
N SER A 487 13.22 29.29 -8.38
CA SER A 487 14.14 30.40 -8.17
C SER A 487 14.20 31.31 -9.39
N LEU A 488 14.16 30.78 -10.61
CA LEU A 488 14.07 31.56 -11.84
C LEU A 488 12.75 32.32 -11.94
N LEU A 489 11.62 31.66 -11.67
CA LEU A 489 10.30 32.27 -11.75
C LEU A 489 10.15 33.41 -10.74
N LEU A 490 10.53 33.17 -9.47
CA LEU A 490 10.44 34.14 -8.41
C LEU A 490 11.39 35.33 -8.64
N SER A 491 12.61 35.09 -9.11
CA SER A 491 13.57 36.16 -9.44
C SER A 491 13.08 37.01 -10.60
N ASN A 492 12.50 36.41 -11.62
CA ASN A 492 11.89 37.15 -12.75
C ASN A 492 10.68 37.97 -12.29
N PHE A 493 9.81 37.39 -11.45
CA PHE A 493 8.67 38.12 -10.91
C PHE A 493 9.10 39.29 -10.02
N ALA A 494 10.11 39.10 -9.16
CA ALA A 494 10.63 40.17 -8.30
C ALA A 494 11.24 41.30 -9.09
N ASN A 495 12.03 41.02 -10.13
CA ASN A 495 12.52 42.03 -11.07
C ASN A 495 11.38 42.80 -11.76
N PHE A 496 10.33 42.07 -12.19
CA PHE A 496 9.14 42.70 -12.78
C PHE A 496 8.39 43.60 -11.80
N TYR A 497 8.25 43.15 -10.54
CA TYR A 497 7.59 43.91 -9.48
C TYR A 497 8.29 45.24 -9.19
N LEU A 498 9.64 45.24 -9.11
CA LEU A 498 10.48 46.39 -8.81
C LEU A 498 10.71 47.32 -10.01
N SER A 499 10.71 46.79 -11.22
CA SER A 499 10.87 47.63 -12.40
C SER A 499 9.62 48.48 -12.57
N SER A 500 9.81 49.80 -12.53
CA SER A 500 8.83 50.77 -13.05
C SER A 500 8.65 50.41 -14.52
N PHE A 501 7.50 49.92 -14.87
CA PHE A 501 7.18 49.33 -16.16
C PHE A 501 7.58 50.23 -17.32
N ASN A 502 8.66 49.92 -18.02
CA ASN A 502 8.86 50.40 -19.37
C ASN A 502 7.96 49.60 -20.30
N GLU A 503 7.00 50.25 -20.94
CA GLU A 503 5.97 49.66 -21.79
C GLU A 503 6.49 48.89 -23.02
N ASN A 504 7.83 48.78 -23.20
CA ASN A 504 8.46 48.04 -24.30
C ASN A 504 9.30 46.87 -23.78
N PRO A 505 8.76 45.63 -23.80
CA PRO A 505 9.50 44.41 -23.44
C PRO A 505 10.74 44.15 -24.33
N SER A 506 10.79 44.74 -25.51
CA SER A 506 11.88 44.56 -26.48
C SER A 506 13.14 45.37 -26.17
N GLN A 507 13.13 46.21 -25.15
CA GLN A 507 14.31 47.01 -24.74
C GLN A 507 15.05 46.47 -23.51
N ASN A 508 14.53 45.46 -22.83
CA ASN A 508 15.26 44.76 -21.76
C ASN A 508 16.17 43.68 -22.38
N ASN A 509 17.27 44.11 -22.91
CA ASN A 509 18.37 43.24 -23.33
C ASN A 509 19.03 42.57 -22.13
N GLY A 510 18.56 41.43 -21.76
CA GLY A 510 19.17 40.59 -20.75
C GLY A 510 18.23 40.35 -19.56
N ALA A 511 17.66 39.16 -19.52
CA ALA A 511 16.99 38.70 -18.31
C ALA A 511 17.96 38.78 -17.13
N LYS A 512 17.77 39.73 -16.20
CA LYS A 512 18.43 39.69 -14.91
C LYS A 512 18.07 38.37 -14.26
N LEU A 513 19.03 37.47 -14.12
CA LEU A 513 18.82 36.19 -13.47
C LEU A 513 18.69 36.31 -11.95
N GLY A 514 18.89 37.49 -11.37
CA GLY A 514 18.82 37.71 -9.93
C GLY A 514 18.63 39.17 -9.55
N LEU A 515 18.55 39.44 -8.24
CA LEU A 515 18.46 40.76 -7.63
C LEU A 515 19.70 41.06 -6.80
N THR A 516 20.00 42.33 -6.62
CA THR A 516 20.93 42.78 -5.56
C THR A 516 20.24 42.63 -4.19
N ILE A 517 21.01 42.61 -3.09
CA ILE A 517 20.48 42.55 -1.72
C ILE A 517 19.50 43.69 -1.45
N ASP A 518 19.83 44.91 -1.89
CA ASP A 518 18.97 46.09 -1.71
C ASP A 518 17.64 45.93 -2.46
N GLU A 519 17.68 45.41 -3.70
CA GLU A 519 16.48 45.11 -4.49
C GLU A 519 15.64 44.03 -3.83
N TYR A 520 16.29 43.00 -3.28
CA TYR A 520 15.57 41.94 -2.57
C TYR A 520 14.86 42.43 -1.31
N LYS A 521 15.56 43.28 -0.49
CA LYS A 521 14.96 43.93 0.67
C LYS A 521 13.75 44.79 0.27
N ALA A 522 13.88 45.59 -0.79
CA ALA A 522 12.78 46.41 -1.30
C ALA A 522 11.57 45.58 -1.81
N PHE A 523 11.86 44.46 -2.48
CA PHE A 523 10.80 43.53 -2.90
C PHE A 523 10.08 42.91 -1.70
N SER A 524 10.82 42.40 -0.73
CA SER A 524 10.27 41.73 0.46
C SER A 524 9.40 42.66 1.30
N GLN A 525 9.79 43.93 1.47
CA GLN A 525 8.98 44.95 2.17
C GLN A 525 7.64 45.23 1.50
N GLY A 526 7.55 44.98 0.19
CA GLY A 526 6.29 45.12 -0.59
C GLY A 526 5.32 43.96 -0.44
N ILE A 527 5.77 42.80 0.05
CA ILE A 527 4.97 41.55 0.04
C ILE A 527 4.84 40.85 1.41
N VAL A 528 5.73 41.19 2.37
CA VAL A 528 5.72 40.63 3.73
C VAL A 528 5.52 41.74 4.76
N SER A 529 4.71 41.48 5.79
CA SER A 529 4.52 42.41 6.91
C SER A 529 5.81 42.52 7.73
N PRO A 530 6.36 43.74 7.91
CA PRO A 530 7.59 43.94 8.69
C PRO A 530 7.47 43.51 10.17
N SER A 531 6.24 43.54 10.73
CA SER A 531 6.00 43.28 12.16
C SER A 531 5.65 41.81 12.47
N GLU A 532 5.17 41.04 11.50
CA GLU A 532 4.68 39.70 11.72
C GLU A 532 5.34 38.62 10.85
N GLY A 533 6.17 39.01 9.87
CA GLY A 533 6.77 38.06 8.92
C GLY A 533 5.74 37.32 8.04
N LYS A 534 4.48 37.80 8.01
CA LYS A 534 3.41 37.16 7.26
C LYS A 534 3.27 37.75 5.87
N PHE A 535 2.99 36.88 4.92
CA PHE A 535 2.67 37.25 3.55
C PHE A 535 1.40 38.10 3.47
N ILE A 536 1.46 39.23 2.75
CA ILE A 536 0.33 40.14 2.55
C ILE A 536 -0.01 40.23 1.07
N LEU A 537 -1.16 39.71 0.68
CA LEU A 537 -1.72 39.89 -0.65
C LEU A 537 -2.40 41.28 -0.76
N THR A 538 -1.60 42.30 -1.10
CA THR A 538 -2.13 43.64 -1.36
C THR A 538 -2.84 43.70 -2.73
N PRO A 539 -3.80 44.63 -2.94
CA PRO A 539 -4.41 44.85 -4.25
C PRO A 539 -3.38 45.22 -5.33
N GLU A 540 -2.26 45.81 -4.94
CA GLU A 540 -1.15 46.17 -5.83
C GLU A 540 -0.39 44.90 -6.26
N LEU A 541 -0.03 44.04 -5.30
CA LEU A 541 0.63 42.76 -5.58
C LEU A 541 -0.22 41.90 -6.52
N PHE A 542 -1.52 41.79 -6.23
CA PHE A 542 -2.44 41.04 -7.09
C PHE A 542 -2.44 41.56 -8.53
N LYS A 543 -2.52 42.89 -8.73
CA LYS A 543 -2.45 43.50 -10.06
C LYS A 543 -1.11 43.24 -10.75
N LYS A 544 0.00 43.26 -10.01
CA LYS A 544 1.34 42.97 -10.54
C LYS A 544 1.44 41.49 -10.98
N ILE A 545 0.92 40.55 -10.21
CA ILE A 545 0.87 39.12 -10.56
C ILE A 545 0.05 38.94 -11.86
N GLN A 546 -1.13 39.54 -11.93
CA GLN A 546 -1.98 39.45 -13.13
C GLN A 546 -1.26 40.04 -14.37
N LYS A 547 -0.65 41.22 -14.23
CA LYS A 547 0.06 41.87 -15.32
C LYS A 547 1.32 41.08 -15.74
N PHE A 548 2.03 40.47 -14.79
CA PHE A 548 3.15 39.56 -15.08
C PHE A 548 2.69 38.39 -15.92
N SER A 549 1.63 37.69 -15.50
CA SER A 549 1.10 36.53 -16.22
C SER A 549 0.63 36.90 -17.64
N GLU A 550 -0.03 38.05 -17.82
CA GLU A 550 -0.46 38.54 -19.12
C GLU A 550 0.73 38.89 -20.03
N THR A 551 1.75 39.56 -19.48
CA THR A 551 2.94 40.00 -20.23
C THR A 551 3.73 38.82 -20.79
N TYR A 552 3.84 37.73 -20.05
CA TYR A 552 4.63 36.56 -20.43
C TYR A 552 3.78 35.39 -20.97
N GLY A 553 2.48 35.60 -21.21
CA GLY A 553 1.56 34.57 -21.72
C GLY A 553 1.28 33.45 -20.73
N LEU A 554 1.60 33.64 -19.44
CA LEU A 554 1.37 32.68 -18.35
C LEU A 554 -0.09 32.66 -17.89
N ASN A 555 -0.89 33.64 -18.30
CA ASN A 555 -2.35 33.67 -18.10
C ASN A 555 -3.07 32.52 -18.82
N GLN A 556 -2.42 31.85 -19.76
CA GLN A 556 -2.94 30.65 -20.43
C GLN A 556 -2.66 29.37 -19.61
N VAL A 557 -1.76 29.42 -18.65
CA VAL A 557 -1.46 28.30 -17.75
C VAL A 557 -2.56 28.18 -16.73
N PHE A 558 -3.09 26.99 -16.58
CA PHE A 558 -4.16 26.72 -15.62
C PHE A 558 -3.72 27.17 -14.21
N ASP A 559 -4.48 28.06 -13.61
CA ASP A 559 -4.32 28.55 -12.24
C ASP A 559 -2.98 29.21 -11.88
N PHE A 560 -2.25 29.74 -12.85
CA PHE A 560 -0.91 30.30 -12.64
C PHE A 560 -0.88 31.39 -11.55
N ASN A 561 -1.85 32.29 -11.53
CA ASN A 561 -1.86 33.42 -10.58
C ASN A 561 -1.97 32.94 -9.12
N ASN A 562 -2.76 31.91 -8.86
CA ASN A 562 -2.86 31.34 -7.52
C ASN A 562 -1.60 30.53 -7.18
N TYR A 563 -1.04 29.80 -8.14
CA TYR A 563 0.24 29.12 -7.95
C TYR A 563 1.35 30.09 -7.56
N LEU A 564 1.51 31.22 -8.29
CA LEU A 564 2.54 32.20 -7.95
C LEU A 564 2.31 32.85 -6.58
N GLN A 565 1.04 33.07 -6.18
CA GLN A 565 0.72 33.56 -4.84
C GLN A 565 1.08 32.54 -3.76
N ASP A 566 0.75 31.26 -3.97
CA ASP A 566 1.07 30.19 -3.04
C ASP A 566 2.59 30.00 -2.92
N LEU A 567 3.31 30.10 -4.03
CA LEU A 567 4.77 30.00 -4.06
C LEU A 567 5.40 31.19 -3.32
N LEU A 568 4.97 32.44 -3.59
CA LEU A 568 5.42 33.61 -2.84
C LEU A 568 5.17 33.47 -1.34
N LYS A 569 3.98 32.99 -0.98
CA LYS A 569 3.62 32.80 0.43
C LYS A 569 4.52 31.75 1.07
N SER A 570 4.65 30.57 0.48
CA SER A 570 5.42 29.45 1.03
C SER A 570 6.90 29.77 1.17
N GLN A 571 7.45 30.57 0.26
CA GLN A 571 8.89 30.85 0.17
C GLN A 571 9.32 32.14 0.89
N MET A 572 8.41 33.10 1.09
CA MET A 572 8.74 34.40 1.67
C MET A 572 8.20 34.59 3.10
N GLU A 573 7.24 33.75 3.54
CA GLU A 573 6.67 33.84 4.87
C GLU A 573 7.66 33.29 5.93
N GLY A 574 7.83 34.02 7.03
CA GLY A 574 8.69 33.60 8.15
C GLY A 574 10.13 34.11 8.11
N TYR A 575 10.56 34.81 7.07
CA TYR A 575 11.89 35.45 7.02
C TYR A 575 11.82 36.85 7.59
N ASP A 576 12.62 37.12 8.64
CA ASP A 576 12.87 38.47 9.14
C ASP A 576 14.00 39.12 8.35
N ILE A 577 13.69 39.56 7.15
CA ILE A 577 14.66 40.07 6.17
C ILE A 577 15.30 41.37 6.66
N ASP A 578 14.58 42.18 7.46
CA ASP A 578 15.09 43.45 7.97
C ASP A 578 16.19 43.28 9.04
N SER A 579 16.22 42.13 9.74
CA SER A 579 17.25 41.81 10.73
C SER A 579 18.49 41.13 10.13
N MET A 580 18.44 40.68 8.87
CA MET A 580 19.54 39.97 8.22
C MET A 580 20.66 40.91 7.76
N SER A 581 21.89 40.55 8.12
CA SER A 581 23.09 41.18 7.57
C SER A 581 23.39 40.67 6.15
N ASP A 582 24.24 41.43 5.41
CA ASP A 582 24.62 41.00 4.06
C ASP A 582 25.35 39.64 4.03
N GLU A 583 25.98 39.23 5.15
CA GLU A 583 26.60 37.91 5.27
C GLU A 583 25.58 36.81 5.49
N ASP A 584 24.47 37.07 6.18
CA ASP A 584 23.42 36.08 6.41
C ASP A 584 22.81 35.64 5.09
N PHE A 585 22.65 36.53 4.12
CA PHE A 585 22.15 36.21 2.79
C PHE A 585 23.01 35.21 2.01
N LYS A 586 24.32 35.09 2.31
CA LYS A 586 25.21 34.10 1.69
C LYS A 586 24.93 32.68 2.18
N HIS A 587 24.39 32.53 3.38
CA HIS A 587 24.26 31.25 4.07
C HIS A 587 22.82 30.74 4.13
N VAL A 588 21.84 31.64 4.00
CA VAL A 588 20.42 31.26 4.19
C VAL A 588 19.86 30.53 2.96
N GLY A 589 20.53 30.64 1.80
CA GLY A 589 19.90 30.21 0.55
C GLY A 589 18.52 30.90 0.46
N GLY A 590 18.04 31.37 -0.55
CA GLY A 590 16.74 32.03 -0.54
C GLY A 590 15.98 31.63 -1.79
N PRO A 591 14.66 31.86 -1.82
CA PRO A 591 13.86 31.53 -2.98
C PRO A 591 14.20 32.37 -4.21
N ILE A 592 14.97 33.42 -4.04
CA ILE A 592 15.33 34.38 -5.09
C ILE A 592 16.85 34.37 -5.30
N ILE A 593 17.26 34.35 -6.55
CA ILE A 593 18.67 34.40 -6.93
C ILE A 593 19.23 35.81 -6.63
N LEU A 594 20.26 35.88 -5.80
CA LEU A 594 20.97 37.12 -5.49
C LEU A 594 22.23 37.25 -6.32
N THR A 595 22.47 38.43 -6.91
CA THR A 595 23.62 38.71 -7.75
C THR A 595 24.54 39.72 -7.09
N LEU A 596 25.87 39.53 -7.27
CA LEU A 596 26.91 40.46 -6.82
C LEU A 596 27.07 41.66 -7.74
N VAL A 597 26.61 41.57 -8.97
CA VAL A 597 26.86 42.59 -10.01
C VAL A 597 25.52 43.16 -10.50
N LYS A 598 25.44 44.51 -10.57
CA LYS A 598 24.38 45.17 -11.34
C LYS A 598 24.64 44.90 -12.83
N HIS A 599 23.83 44.08 -13.45
CA HIS A 599 23.87 43.86 -14.90
C HIS A 599 23.16 44.97 -15.66
#